data_9abba8cdfdf1f28339d33a90951326bf
#
_entry.id   9abba8cdfdf1f28339d33a90951326bf
#
_cell.length_a   1.000
_cell.length_b   1.000
_cell.length_c   1.000
_cell.angle_alpha   90.00
_cell.angle_beta   90.00
_cell.angle_gamma   90.00
#
_symmetry.space_group_name_H-M   'P 1'
#
loop_
_entity.id
_entity.type
_entity.pdbx_description
1 polymer ?
#
loop_
_entity_poly.entity_id
_entity_poly.type
_entity_poly.pdbx_seq_one_letter_code
_entity_poly.pdbx_strand_id
1 'polypeptide(L)'
;MSRDFWKYFKDDLHYPEIQRPGPLALLANAEGLEYNVLWRTGQKFRDQFFPGLAEKESVIIHGRSRGVPRHLMEDEDQYRTRVQHAWAWQWLSGRYRGFYIIFADYGFPVITLTELKGAHWAEFDLNVVSPPGRGLDQETFDLVLWIIFEYKRASAMLRTLRLTKEVRGQVIARMATLTGEKITVYPRS
;
A
#
# COMPACT_ATOMS: atom_id res chain seq x y z
N MET A 1 -20.76 6.39 -11.29
CA MET A 1 -21.83 6.87 -12.20
C MET A 1 -22.19 8.29 -11.79
N SER A 2 -21.99 9.27 -12.66
CA SER A 2 -22.44 10.66 -12.41
C SER A 2 -23.93 10.70 -12.63
N ARG A 3 -24.74 10.96 -11.59
CA ARG A 3 -26.15 11.27 -11.78
C ARG A 3 -26.25 12.70 -12.27
N ASP A 4 -26.95 12.91 -13.36
CA ASP A 4 -27.36 14.22 -13.84
C ASP A 4 -28.79 14.48 -13.33
N PHE A 5 -28.91 15.28 -12.26
CA PHE A 5 -30.20 15.52 -11.62
C PHE A 5 -31.19 16.26 -12.52
N TRP A 6 -30.72 17.09 -13.47
CA TRP A 6 -31.62 17.70 -14.45
C TRP A 6 -32.27 16.65 -15.36
N LYS A 7 -31.46 15.68 -15.86
CA LYS A 7 -32.01 14.56 -16.65
C LYS A 7 -32.94 13.70 -15.82
N TYR A 8 -32.59 13.45 -14.56
CA TYR A 8 -33.42 12.68 -13.65
C TYR A 8 -34.78 13.33 -13.45
N PHE A 9 -34.85 14.68 -13.21
CA PHE A 9 -36.10 15.39 -13.04
C PHE A 9 -36.95 15.41 -14.32
N LYS A 10 -36.27 15.59 -15.46
CA LYS A 10 -36.94 15.70 -16.77
C LYS A 10 -37.36 14.37 -17.33
N ASP A 11 -36.43 13.40 -17.35
CA ASP A 11 -36.59 12.17 -18.14
C ASP A 11 -37.09 11.00 -17.27
N ASP A 12 -36.72 10.93 -16.00
CA ASP A 12 -37.14 9.84 -15.09
C ASP A 12 -38.39 10.20 -14.31
N LEU A 13 -38.46 11.39 -13.72
CA LEU A 13 -39.61 11.83 -12.94
C LEU A 13 -40.72 12.48 -13.78
N HIS A 14 -40.41 12.88 -15.01
CA HIS A 14 -41.35 13.45 -15.95
C HIS A 14 -42.18 14.61 -15.38
N TYR A 15 -41.54 15.54 -14.63
CA TYR A 15 -42.24 16.69 -14.05
C TYR A 15 -42.88 17.55 -15.16
N PRO A 16 -44.22 17.69 -15.21
CA PRO A 16 -44.92 18.37 -16.30
C PRO A 16 -44.48 19.83 -16.48
N GLU A 17 -44.15 20.49 -15.34
CA GLU A 17 -43.80 21.90 -15.28
C GLU A 17 -42.50 22.22 -16.00
N ILE A 18 -41.59 21.24 -16.13
CA ILE A 18 -40.27 21.44 -16.72
C ILE A 18 -40.12 20.81 -18.12
N GLN A 19 -41.17 20.17 -18.63
CA GLN A 19 -41.15 19.58 -19.98
C GLN A 19 -41.11 20.66 -21.09
N ARG A 20 -41.62 21.85 -20.78
CA ARG A 20 -41.62 22.99 -21.72
C ARG A 20 -40.61 24.04 -21.26
N PRO A 21 -39.89 24.70 -22.20
CA PRO A 21 -38.99 25.79 -21.83
C PRO A 21 -39.75 26.93 -21.17
N GLY A 22 -39.29 27.38 -20.01
CA GLY A 22 -39.90 28.46 -19.26
C GLY A 22 -39.14 28.75 -17.97
N PRO A 23 -39.58 29.75 -17.16
CA PRO A 23 -38.91 30.14 -15.93
C PRO A 23 -38.76 28.99 -14.94
N LEU A 24 -39.76 28.09 -14.83
CA LEU A 24 -39.70 26.93 -13.94
C LEU A 24 -38.69 25.89 -14.40
N ALA A 25 -38.56 25.67 -15.71
CA ALA A 25 -37.55 24.78 -16.27
C ALA A 25 -36.13 25.33 -16.04
N LEU A 26 -35.93 26.65 -16.12
CA LEU A 26 -34.64 27.29 -15.79
C LEU A 26 -34.30 27.14 -14.33
N LEU A 27 -35.25 27.35 -13.42
CA LEU A 27 -35.07 27.18 -11.99
C LEU A 27 -34.72 25.72 -11.66
N ALA A 28 -35.48 24.76 -12.16
CA ALA A 28 -35.22 23.35 -11.93
C ALA A 28 -33.87 22.89 -12.49
N ASN A 29 -33.41 23.48 -13.61
CA ASN A 29 -32.08 23.22 -14.13
C ASN A 29 -30.99 23.77 -13.21
N ALA A 30 -31.17 24.99 -12.68
CA ALA A 30 -30.23 25.56 -11.72
C ALA A 30 -30.15 24.71 -10.44
N GLU A 31 -31.28 24.30 -9.88
CA GLU A 31 -31.36 23.39 -8.75
C GLU A 31 -30.68 22.02 -9.07
N GLY A 32 -30.90 21.48 -10.27
CA GLY A 32 -30.26 20.26 -10.72
C GLY A 32 -28.71 20.36 -10.73
N LEU A 33 -28.18 21.53 -11.11
CA LEU A 33 -26.73 21.77 -11.05
C LEU A 33 -26.23 21.81 -9.61
N GLU A 34 -26.94 22.43 -8.69
CA GLU A 34 -26.59 22.45 -7.27
C GLU A 34 -26.62 21.04 -6.65
N TYR A 35 -27.66 20.26 -6.95
CA TYR A 35 -27.73 18.86 -6.52
C TYR A 35 -26.59 18.01 -7.09
N ASN A 36 -26.16 18.25 -8.33
CA ASN A 36 -25.00 17.61 -8.91
C ASN A 36 -23.71 17.92 -8.11
N VAL A 37 -23.53 19.17 -7.69
CA VAL A 37 -22.39 19.60 -6.87
C VAL A 37 -22.44 18.93 -5.50
N LEU A 38 -23.60 19.00 -4.83
CA LEU A 38 -23.80 18.37 -3.52
C LEU A 38 -23.55 16.85 -3.56
N TRP A 39 -24.06 16.19 -4.57
CA TRP A 39 -23.83 14.76 -4.77
C TRP A 39 -22.36 14.43 -4.93
N ARG A 40 -21.63 15.16 -5.80
CA ARG A 40 -20.17 14.96 -6.00
C ARG A 40 -19.39 15.22 -4.70
N THR A 41 -19.75 16.27 -3.96
CA THR A 41 -19.14 16.57 -2.68
C THR A 41 -19.39 15.46 -1.66
N GLY A 42 -20.63 14.94 -1.58
CA GLY A 42 -20.98 13.82 -0.73
C GLY A 42 -20.20 12.54 -1.10
N GLN A 43 -20.00 12.27 -2.40
CA GLN A 43 -19.17 11.16 -2.87
C GLN A 43 -17.71 11.33 -2.43
N LYS A 44 -17.12 12.51 -2.67
CA LYS A 44 -15.76 12.80 -2.21
C LYS A 44 -15.61 12.63 -0.70
N PHE A 45 -16.57 13.15 0.07
CA PHE A 45 -16.57 13.01 1.52
C PHE A 45 -16.62 11.53 1.93
N ARG A 46 -17.51 10.74 1.35
CA ARG A 46 -17.58 9.29 1.58
C ARG A 46 -16.23 8.60 1.28
N ASP A 47 -15.61 8.96 0.15
CA ASP A 47 -14.39 8.32 -0.32
C ASP A 47 -13.21 8.57 0.65
N GLN A 48 -13.25 9.68 1.43
CA GLN A 48 -12.25 9.94 2.48
C GLN A 48 -12.26 8.92 3.62
N PHE A 49 -13.35 8.17 3.82
CA PHE A 49 -13.40 7.11 4.83
C PHE A 49 -12.71 5.81 4.41
N PHE A 50 -12.39 5.68 3.13
CA PHE A 50 -11.74 4.48 2.58
C PHE A 50 -10.29 4.80 2.17
N PRO A 51 -9.27 4.26 2.87
CA PRO A 51 -7.87 4.60 2.59
C PRO A 51 -7.45 4.40 1.13
N GLY A 52 -8.06 3.42 0.43
CA GLY A 52 -7.81 3.16 -0.99
C GLY A 52 -8.31 4.26 -1.94
N LEU A 53 -9.33 5.04 -1.53
CA LEU A 53 -9.97 6.09 -2.34
C LEU A 53 -9.67 7.49 -1.81
N ALA A 54 -9.20 7.59 -0.58
CA ALA A 54 -9.00 8.84 0.15
C ALA A 54 -7.87 9.69 -0.47
N GLU A 55 -7.95 10.99 -0.30
CA GLU A 55 -6.86 11.92 -0.62
C GLU A 55 -5.67 11.68 0.32
N LYS A 56 -4.49 12.12 -0.08
CA LYS A 56 -3.22 11.89 0.61
C LYS A 56 -3.26 12.27 2.09
N GLU A 57 -3.81 13.43 2.40
CA GLU A 57 -3.91 13.95 3.77
C GLU A 57 -4.77 13.03 4.65
N SER A 58 -5.86 12.52 4.09
CA SER A 58 -6.75 11.59 4.79
C SER A 58 -6.11 10.22 5.00
N VAL A 59 -5.28 9.74 4.07
CA VAL A 59 -4.50 8.51 4.25
C VAL A 59 -3.55 8.64 5.43
N ILE A 60 -2.91 9.81 5.60
CA ILE A 60 -2.02 10.06 6.75
C ILE A 60 -2.81 10.00 8.08
N ILE A 61 -4.02 10.57 8.11
CA ILE A 61 -4.90 10.52 9.29
C ILE A 61 -5.28 9.06 9.59
N HIS A 62 -5.67 8.29 8.57
CA HIS A 62 -5.96 6.87 8.70
C HIS A 62 -4.76 6.07 9.21
N GLY A 63 -3.56 6.37 8.71
CA GLY A 63 -2.33 5.72 9.17
C GLY A 63 -2.05 6.01 10.65
N ARG A 64 -2.18 7.27 11.07
CA ARG A 64 -2.02 7.66 12.48
C ARG A 64 -3.03 6.98 13.40
N SER A 65 -4.31 6.93 13.00
CA SER A 65 -5.37 6.29 13.79
C SER A 65 -5.18 4.78 13.93
N ARG A 66 -4.46 4.15 13.00
CA ARG A 66 -4.14 2.71 13.01
C ARG A 66 -2.75 2.40 13.61
N GLY A 67 -2.03 3.41 14.09
CA GLY A 67 -0.66 3.24 14.59
C GLY A 67 0.37 2.90 13.52
N VAL A 68 0.12 3.29 12.27
CA VAL A 68 0.96 2.98 11.10
C VAL A 68 1.52 4.28 10.52
N PRO A 69 2.55 4.88 11.13
CA PRO A 69 3.18 6.09 10.58
C PRO A 69 3.90 5.78 9.26
N ARG A 70 3.93 6.74 8.33
CA ARG A 70 4.64 6.59 7.07
C ARG A 70 6.15 6.46 7.31
N HIS A 71 6.77 5.47 6.68
CA HIS A 71 8.22 5.33 6.65
C HIS A 71 8.82 6.24 5.56
N LEU A 72 10.05 6.73 5.78
CA LEU A 72 10.71 7.67 4.86
C LEU A 72 10.96 7.07 3.47
N MET A 73 11.23 5.77 3.40
CA MET A 73 11.51 5.04 2.15
C MET A 73 10.25 4.53 1.45
N GLU A 74 9.07 4.73 2.04
CA GLU A 74 7.81 4.35 1.39
C GLU A 74 7.37 5.44 0.40
N ASP A 75 7.03 5.02 -0.80
CA ASP A 75 6.26 5.87 -1.70
C ASP A 75 4.81 6.00 -1.21
N GLU A 76 4.04 6.86 -1.87
CA GLU A 76 2.68 7.16 -1.45
C GLU A 76 1.74 5.97 -1.66
N ASP A 77 1.91 5.24 -2.75
CA ASP A 77 1.06 4.10 -3.08
C ASP A 77 1.34 2.90 -2.17
N GLN A 78 2.61 2.67 -1.85
CA GLN A 78 3.02 1.65 -0.86
C GLN A 78 2.44 1.98 0.53
N TYR A 79 2.55 3.25 0.96
CA TYR A 79 1.97 3.67 2.24
C TYR A 79 0.45 3.51 2.27
N ARG A 80 -0.24 3.90 1.19
CA ARG A 80 -1.69 3.72 1.03
C ARG A 80 -2.09 2.25 1.15
N THR A 81 -1.37 1.37 0.45
CA THR A 81 -1.56 -0.08 0.51
C THR A 81 -1.38 -0.60 1.94
N ARG A 82 -0.33 -0.17 2.63
CA ARG A 82 -0.06 -0.55 4.01
C ARG A 82 -1.16 -0.08 4.96
N VAL A 83 -1.61 1.17 4.84
CA VAL A 83 -2.71 1.69 5.67
C VAL A 83 -4.01 0.92 5.40
N GLN A 84 -4.28 0.58 4.14
CA GLN A 84 -5.46 -0.20 3.77
C GLN A 84 -5.44 -1.60 4.38
N HIS A 85 -4.29 -2.26 4.34
CA HIS A 85 -4.11 -3.63 4.81
C HIS A 85 -3.60 -3.74 6.26
N ALA A 86 -3.49 -2.62 7.00
CA ALA A 86 -2.85 -2.55 8.31
C ALA A 86 -3.32 -3.65 9.30
N TRP A 87 -4.63 -3.86 9.41
CA TRP A 87 -5.19 -4.89 10.28
C TRP A 87 -4.82 -6.31 9.84
N ALA A 88 -4.89 -6.58 8.55
CA ALA A 88 -4.54 -7.89 8.00
C ALA A 88 -3.05 -8.18 8.19
N TRP A 89 -2.19 -7.20 7.94
CA TRP A 89 -0.75 -7.36 8.10
C TRP A 89 -0.33 -7.51 9.57
N GLN A 90 -0.93 -6.76 10.49
CA GLN A 90 -0.70 -6.94 11.93
C GLN A 90 -1.11 -8.34 12.39
N TRP A 91 -2.25 -8.85 11.93
CA TRP A 91 -2.71 -10.20 12.26
C TRP A 91 -1.81 -11.29 11.65
N LEU A 92 -1.27 -11.05 10.45
CA LEU A 92 -0.35 -11.95 9.76
C LEU A 92 1.10 -11.81 10.22
N SER A 93 1.43 -10.74 10.92
CA SER A 93 2.77 -10.45 11.43
C SER A 93 3.31 -11.62 12.28
N GLY A 94 4.59 -11.90 12.13
CA GLY A 94 5.25 -13.02 12.79
C GLY A 94 4.89 -14.41 12.27
N ARG A 95 4.05 -14.53 11.27
CA ARG A 95 3.72 -15.80 10.61
C ARG A 95 4.48 -15.93 9.28
N TYR A 96 4.93 -17.14 8.97
CA TYR A 96 5.62 -17.44 7.71
C TYR A 96 4.83 -16.94 6.48
N ARG A 97 3.55 -17.30 6.41
CA ARG A 97 2.65 -16.87 5.33
C ARG A 97 2.49 -15.34 5.26
N GLY A 98 2.55 -14.66 6.40
CA GLY A 98 2.43 -13.21 6.45
C GLY A 98 3.58 -12.51 5.74
N PHE A 99 4.81 -13.01 5.90
CA PHE A 99 5.97 -12.48 5.19
C PHE A 99 5.78 -12.49 3.68
N TYR A 100 5.32 -13.61 3.11
CA TYR A 100 5.09 -13.70 1.66
C TYR A 100 4.07 -12.68 1.16
N ILE A 101 2.96 -12.50 1.88
CA ILE A 101 1.91 -11.55 1.49
C ILE A 101 2.42 -10.11 1.58
N ILE A 102 3.02 -9.76 2.72
CA ILE A 102 3.52 -8.40 2.96
C ILE A 102 4.61 -8.03 1.95
N PHE A 103 5.57 -8.91 1.70
CA PHE A 103 6.63 -8.65 0.72
C PHE A 103 6.09 -8.55 -0.71
N ALA A 104 5.10 -9.36 -1.07
CA ALA A 104 4.45 -9.27 -2.38
C ALA A 104 3.75 -7.92 -2.57
N ASP A 105 3.05 -7.44 -1.55
CA ASP A 105 2.36 -6.14 -1.57
C ASP A 105 3.36 -4.95 -1.65
N TYR A 106 4.59 -5.11 -1.12
CA TYR A 106 5.69 -4.16 -1.29
C TYR A 106 6.42 -4.30 -2.64
N GLY A 107 5.95 -5.21 -3.50
CA GLY A 107 6.53 -5.44 -4.82
C GLY A 107 7.72 -6.41 -4.84
N PHE A 108 7.90 -7.23 -3.81
CA PHE A 108 8.88 -8.32 -3.76
C PHE A 108 8.18 -9.68 -3.76
N PRO A 109 7.68 -10.16 -4.92
CA PRO A 109 6.84 -11.36 -4.97
C PRO A 109 7.59 -12.66 -4.70
N VAL A 110 8.93 -12.65 -4.81
CA VAL A 110 9.76 -13.82 -4.63
C VAL A 110 10.66 -13.64 -3.42
N ILE A 111 10.35 -14.35 -2.36
CA ILE A 111 11.19 -14.45 -1.16
C ILE A 111 11.41 -15.91 -0.79
N THR A 112 12.54 -16.20 -0.17
CA THR A 112 12.84 -17.51 0.42
C THR A 112 13.25 -17.32 1.86
N LEU A 113 12.47 -17.85 2.78
CA LEU A 113 12.74 -17.81 4.20
C LEU A 113 13.19 -19.19 4.66
N THR A 114 14.34 -19.27 5.31
CA THR A 114 14.91 -20.50 5.85
C THR A 114 15.05 -20.38 7.35
N GLU A 115 14.30 -21.18 8.09
CA GLU A 115 14.41 -21.26 9.55
C GLU A 115 15.54 -22.21 9.95
N LEU A 116 16.32 -21.84 10.95
CA LEU A 116 17.36 -22.69 11.50
C LEU A 116 16.76 -23.60 12.56
N LYS A 117 17.24 -24.84 12.57
CA LYS A 117 16.78 -25.87 13.52
C LYS A 117 17.77 -25.99 14.71
N GLY A 118 17.28 -26.53 15.82
CA GLY A 118 18.10 -26.82 16.99
C GLY A 118 18.34 -25.61 17.89
N ALA A 119 19.58 -25.38 18.30
CA ALA A 119 19.97 -24.30 19.20
C ALA A 119 19.65 -22.90 18.68
N HIS A 120 19.51 -22.75 17.37
CA HIS A 120 19.24 -21.48 16.67
C HIS A 120 17.81 -21.38 16.15
N TRP A 121 16.85 -21.96 16.83
CA TRP A 121 15.44 -22.01 16.43
C TRP A 121 14.80 -20.62 16.21
N ALA A 122 15.33 -19.59 16.87
CA ALA A 122 14.85 -18.22 16.73
C ALA A 122 15.49 -17.47 15.55
N GLU A 123 16.53 -18.04 14.92
CA GLU A 123 17.23 -17.40 13.82
C GLU A 123 16.67 -17.82 12.48
N PHE A 124 16.65 -16.89 11.54
CA PHE A 124 16.24 -17.18 10.16
C PHE A 124 17.11 -16.44 9.15
N ASP A 125 17.22 -17.03 7.98
CA ASP A 125 17.83 -16.43 6.80
C ASP A 125 16.74 -16.03 5.82
N LEU A 126 16.86 -14.87 5.20
CA LEU A 126 15.93 -14.37 4.20
C LEU A 126 16.67 -14.05 2.90
N ASN A 127 16.16 -14.58 1.81
CA ASN A 127 16.55 -14.21 0.45
C ASN A 127 15.37 -13.53 -0.23
N VAL A 128 15.58 -12.31 -0.73
CA VAL A 128 14.59 -11.50 -1.42
C VAL A 128 15.05 -11.27 -2.84
N VAL A 129 14.21 -11.58 -3.81
CA VAL A 129 14.49 -11.32 -5.23
C VAL A 129 13.89 -9.97 -5.60
N SER A 130 14.74 -9.02 -5.99
CA SER A 130 14.31 -7.70 -6.44
C SER A 130 13.60 -7.81 -7.80
N PRO A 131 12.42 -7.20 -7.96
CA PRO A 131 11.67 -7.24 -9.20
C PRO A 131 12.42 -6.52 -10.34
N PRO A 132 12.08 -6.82 -11.60
CA PRO A 132 12.59 -6.06 -12.74
C PRO A 132 12.28 -4.58 -12.60
N GLY A 133 13.28 -3.72 -12.87
CA GLY A 133 13.12 -2.25 -12.75
C GLY A 133 13.53 -1.66 -11.40
N ARG A 134 13.58 -2.44 -10.32
CA ARG A 134 14.08 -1.98 -9.02
C ARG A 134 15.58 -2.27 -8.86
N GLY A 135 16.32 -1.30 -8.35
CA GLY A 135 17.76 -1.42 -8.11
C GLY A 135 18.11 -2.34 -6.93
N LEU A 136 19.40 -2.69 -6.81
CA LEU A 136 20.00 -3.23 -5.59
C LEU A 136 20.75 -2.09 -4.88
N ASP A 137 20.04 -0.98 -4.66
CA ASP A 137 20.55 0.20 -3.99
C ASP A 137 20.39 0.09 -2.46
N GLN A 138 21.01 1.02 -1.76
CA GLN A 138 20.94 1.07 -0.31
C GLN A 138 19.51 1.32 0.19
N GLU A 139 18.74 2.15 -0.53
CA GLU A 139 17.36 2.48 -0.17
C GLU A 139 16.46 1.23 -0.21
N THR A 140 16.59 0.42 -1.26
CA THR A 140 15.86 -0.86 -1.37
C THR A 140 16.26 -1.82 -0.24
N PHE A 141 17.54 -1.86 0.12
CA PHE A 141 18.03 -2.71 1.20
C PHE A 141 17.48 -2.25 2.55
N ASP A 142 17.51 -0.95 2.83
CA ASP A 142 17.00 -0.36 4.07
C ASP A 142 15.48 -0.54 4.21
N LEU A 143 14.74 -0.40 3.10
CA LEU A 143 13.31 -0.70 3.07
C LEU A 143 13.03 -2.17 3.43
N VAL A 144 13.76 -3.10 2.81
CA VAL A 144 13.61 -4.54 3.09
C VAL A 144 13.94 -4.86 4.54
N LEU A 145 15.01 -4.29 5.08
CA LEU A 145 15.36 -4.43 6.50
C LEU A 145 14.25 -3.91 7.40
N TRP A 146 13.74 -2.73 7.10
CA TRP A 146 12.67 -2.14 7.89
C TRP A 146 11.41 -3.03 7.87
N ILE A 147 10.99 -3.54 6.71
CA ILE A 147 9.85 -4.48 6.60
C ILE A 147 10.08 -5.71 7.49
N ILE A 148 11.29 -6.26 7.49
CA ILE A 148 11.61 -7.42 8.33
C ILE A 148 11.44 -7.08 9.81
N PHE A 149 12.00 -5.97 10.27
CA PHE A 149 11.94 -5.60 11.67
C PHE A 149 10.54 -5.25 12.14
N GLU A 150 9.73 -4.65 11.28
CA GLU A 150 8.34 -4.29 11.58
C GLU A 150 7.44 -5.53 11.72
N TYR A 151 7.62 -6.54 10.87
CA TYR A 151 6.68 -7.66 10.76
C TYR A 151 7.21 -9.01 11.22
N LYS A 152 8.47 -9.13 11.65
CA LYS A 152 8.99 -10.37 12.23
C LYS A 152 8.37 -10.66 13.61
N ARG A 153 8.47 -11.90 14.07
CA ARG A 153 8.19 -12.23 15.47
C ARG A 153 9.16 -11.49 16.39
N ALA A 154 8.69 -11.05 17.55
CA ALA A 154 9.52 -10.37 18.53
C ALA A 154 10.75 -11.22 18.93
N SER A 155 10.57 -12.54 19.04
CA SER A 155 11.64 -13.50 19.40
C SER A 155 12.50 -13.92 18.21
N ALA A 156 12.16 -13.59 16.97
CA ALA A 156 12.92 -14.02 15.81
C ALA A 156 14.08 -13.07 15.52
N MET A 157 15.24 -13.64 15.19
CA MET A 157 16.46 -12.91 14.84
C MET A 157 16.82 -13.15 13.38
N LEU A 158 16.98 -12.07 12.62
CA LEU A 158 17.51 -12.16 11.27
C LEU A 158 19.00 -12.40 11.34
N ARG A 159 19.47 -13.52 10.79
CA ARG A 159 20.89 -13.85 10.73
C ARG A 159 21.52 -13.37 9.42
N THR A 160 20.89 -13.68 8.31
CA THR A 160 21.39 -13.33 6.98
C THR A 160 20.27 -12.76 6.12
N LEU A 161 20.52 -11.61 5.49
CA LEU A 161 19.70 -11.07 4.42
C LEU A 161 20.47 -11.11 3.11
N ARG A 162 19.87 -11.72 2.10
CA ARG A 162 20.35 -11.66 0.72
C ARG A 162 19.33 -10.92 -0.13
N LEU A 163 19.79 -9.91 -0.83
CA LEU A 163 19.01 -9.26 -1.86
C LEU A 163 19.60 -9.62 -3.22
N THR A 164 18.82 -10.31 -4.03
CA THR A 164 19.25 -10.83 -5.34
C THR A 164 18.45 -10.18 -6.45
N LYS A 165 19.03 -10.06 -7.64
CA LYS A 165 18.35 -9.57 -8.84
C LYS A 165 18.75 -10.42 -10.03
N GLU A 166 17.76 -10.84 -10.81
CA GLU A 166 18.01 -11.47 -12.11
C GLU A 166 18.19 -10.39 -13.18
N VAL A 167 19.36 -10.40 -13.82
CA VAL A 167 19.67 -9.53 -14.95
C VAL A 167 20.16 -10.39 -16.11
N ARG A 168 19.36 -10.53 -17.15
CA ARG A 168 19.70 -11.26 -18.40
C ARG A 168 20.30 -12.67 -18.15
N GLY A 169 19.72 -13.43 -17.21
CA GLY A 169 20.20 -14.76 -16.85
C GLY A 169 21.42 -14.78 -15.92
N GLN A 170 21.88 -13.63 -15.44
CA GLN A 170 22.91 -13.51 -14.39
C GLN A 170 22.26 -13.12 -13.07
N VAL A 171 22.71 -13.74 -11.98
CA VAL A 171 22.26 -13.38 -10.62
C VAL A 171 23.31 -12.47 -9.99
N ILE A 172 22.92 -11.21 -9.72
CA ILE A 172 23.72 -10.29 -8.90
C ILE A 172 23.16 -10.36 -7.48
N ALA A 173 24.01 -10.69 -6.52
CA ALA A 173 23.61 -10.79 -5.12
C ALA A 173 24.35 -9.78 -4.25
N ARG A 174 23.61 -9.06 -3.37
CA ARG A 174 24.16 -8.38 -2.20
C ARG A 174 23.83 -9.18 -0.96
N MET A 175 24.82 -9.43 -0.15
CA MET A 175 24.68 -10.21 1.08
C MET A 175 25.15 -9.37 2.27
N ALA A 176 24.36 -9.32 3.33
CA ALA A 176 24.75 -8.83 4.63
C ALA A 176 24.55 -9.91 5.70
N THR A 177 25.55 -10.17 6.47
CA THR A 177 25.47 -11.09 7.62
C THR A 177 25.45 -10.24 8.89
N LEU A 178 24.38 -10.35 9.65
CA LEU A 178 24.21 -9.64 10.93
C LEU A 178 24.76 -10.54 12.06
N THR A 179 26.05 -10.45 12.31
CA THR A 179 26.68 -11.07 13.49
C THR A 179 27.01 -9.95 14.48
N GLY A 180 26.10 -9.72 15.41
CA GLY A 180 26.30 -8.96 16.67
C GLY A 180 26.83 -7.53 16.60
N GLU A 181 27.77 -7.13 15.75
CA GLU A 181 28.40 -5.80 15.80
C GLU A 181 28.86 -5.19 14.46
N LYS A 182 28.77 -5.88 13.31
CA LYS A 182 29.28 -5.28 12.06
C LYS A 182 28.50 -5.74 10.83
N ILE A 183 27.87 -4.80 10.16
CA ILE A 183 27.31 -5.01 8.81
C ILE A 183 28.45 -4.79 7.82
N THR A 184 28.94 -5.87 7.17
CA THR A 184 29.92 -5.74 6.10
C THR A 184 29.19 -6.02 4.76
N VAL A 185 29.00 -4.97 3.96
CA VAL A 185 28.45 -5.08 2.62
C VAL A 185 29.61 -5.21 1.62
N TYR A 186 29.71 -6.31 0.93
CA TYR A 186 30.68 -6.50 -0.15
C TYR A 186 29.99 -6.33 -1.51
N PRO A 187 30.24 -5.22 -2.25
CA PRO A 187 29.91 -5.17 -3.65
C PRO A 187 30.89 -6.09 -4.42
N ARG A 188 30.37 -7.01 -5.19
CA ARG A 188 31.19 -7.76 -6.16
C ARG A 188 31.22 -6.95 -7.47
N SER A 189 32.41 -6.54 -7.86
CA SER A 189 32.73 -5.97 -9.18
C SER A 189 32.45 -6.96 -10.31
#